data_8667d6a288fe32d964654b0b01a9befe
#
_entry.id   8667d6a288fe32d964654b0b01a9befe
#
_cell.length_a   1.000
_cell.length_b   1.000
_cell.length_c   1.000
_cell.angle_alpha   90.00
_cell.angle_beta   90.00
_cell.angle_gamma   90.00
#
_symmetry.space_group_name_H-M   'P 1'
#
loop_
_entity.id
_entity.type
_entity.pdbx_description
1 polymer ?
#
loop_
_entity_poly.entity_id
_entity_poly.type
_entity_poly.pdbx_seq_one_letter_code
_entity_poly.pdbx_strand_id
1 'polypeptide(L)'
;SGTAGYGRELDGVMELDRLGGLVTKAVSLQPRVGNAPPRVAEFRGGMLNSVGLANPGLAHVREAEMPWLLGRLRAARVLVNVVGFTLEEYAAVIEGLDDLDGITAYELNLSCPNTAAGGIEFGADPASVSAIIARCRRVTKRPLVAKLSPVLPDIAGMAVVARDAGADGVSVVNTLPGLALDPHGVPRLGNGNGGASGPALLPAGVL
;
A
#
# COMPACT_ATOMS: atom_id res chain seq x y z
N SER A 1 1.60 -2.78 -5.34
CA SER A 1 1.35 -1.34 -5.31
C SER A 1 2.64 -0.58 -5.03
N GLY A 2 2.71 0.66 -5.46
CA GLY A 2 3.82 1.57 -5.17
C GLY A 2 4.95 1.61 -6.20
N THR A 3 5.25 0.56 -6.90
CA THR A 3 6.30 0.53 -7.93
C THR A 3 5.93 1.25 -9.22
N ALA A 4 4.64 1.29 -9.54
CA ALA A 4 4.14 2.01 -10.71
C ALA A 4 3.90 3.51 -10.45
N GLY A 5 4.23 4.02 -9.28
CA GLY A 5 3.91 5.38 -8.88
C GLY A 5 2.43 5.69 -9.06
N TYR A 6 2.13 6.80 -9.72
CA TYR A 6 0.78 7.16 -10.17
C TYR A 6 0.62 6.94 -11.69
N GLY A 7 1.46 6.09 -12.28
CA GLY A 7 1.43 5.73 -13.69
C GLY A 7 2.37 6.57 -14.57
N ARG A 8 2.79 7.77 -14.13
CA ARG A 8 3.68 8.64 -14.91
C ARG A 8 5.01 7.98 -15.24
N GLU A 9 5.54 7.20 -14.30
CA GLU A 9 6.81 6.49 -14.45
C GLU A 9 6.75 5.38 -15.52
N LEU A 10 5.56 4.89 -15.83
CA LEU A 10 5.33 3.87 -16.86
C LEU A 10 4.88 4.46 -18.20
N ASP A 11 4.43 5.73 -18.21
CA ASP A 11 3.96 6.39 -19.41
C ASP A 11 5.13 6.55 -20.41
N GLY A 12 4.94 6.13 -21.64
CA GLY A 12 5.99 6.09 -22.65
C GLY A 12 6.86 4.82 -22.64
N VAL A 13 6.78 3.99 -21.59
CA VAL A 13 7.42 2.66 -21.54
C VAL A 13 6.43 1.57 -21.96
N MET A 14 5.18 1.73 -21.59
CA MET A 14 4.09 0.82 -21.95
C MET A 14 2.76 1.55 -22.07
N GLU A 15 1.84 0.95 -22.81
CA GLU A 15 0.45 1.43 -22.89
C GLU A 15 -0.30 1.02 -21.60
N LEU A 16 -0.51 1.98 -20.71
CA LEU A 16 -1.15 1.73 -19.41
C LEU A 16 -2.55 1.11 -19.53
N ASP A 17 -3.29 1.47 -20.56
CA ASP A 17 -4.66 0.99 -20.78
C ASP A 17 -4.75 -0.48 -21.27
N ARG A 18 -3.60 -1.12 -21.55
CA ARG A 18 -3.50 -2.58 -21.79
C ARG A 18 -3.42 -3.38 -20.49
N LEU A 19 -3.23 -2.72 -19.35
CA LEU A 19 -3.31 -3.37 -18.04
C LEU A 19 -4.76 -3.66 -17.69
N GLY A 20 -5.03 -4.75 -16.98
CA GLY A 20 -6.35 -5.00 -16.39
C GLY A 20 -6.68 -3.98 -15.30
N GLY A 21 -5.68 -3.51 -14.59
CA GLY A 21 -5.77 -2.47 -13.57
C GLY A 21 -4.41 -2.04 -13.06
N LEU A 22 -4.39 -0.90 -12.39
CA LEU A 22 -3.20 -0.32 -11.75
C LEU A 22 -3.53 0.01 -10.29
N VAL A 23 -2.68 -0.45 -9.38
CA VAL A 23 -2.71 -0.03 -7.98
C VAL A 23 -1.69 1.08 -7.81
N THR A 24 -2.14 2.26 -7.40
CA THR A 24 -1.27 3.44 -7.26
C THR A 24 -0.27 3.29 -6.13
N LYS A 25 0.72 4.17 -6.10
CA LYS A 25 1.51 4.45 -4.92
C LYS A 25 0.59 4.87 -3.78
N ALA A 26 1.01 4.58 -2.54
CA ALA A 26 0.25 4.94 -1.36
C ALA A 26 0.00 6.46 -1.28
N VAL A 27 -1.21 6.81 -0.88
CA VAL A 27 -1.64 8.18 -0.60
C VAL A 27 -1.84 8.31 0.90
N SER A 28 -1.14 9.24 1.53
CA SER A 28 -1.37 9.67 2.92
C SER A 28 -2.04 11.03 2.97
N LEU A 29 -2.65 11.36 4.10
CA LEU A 29 -3.31 12.67 4.29
C LEU A 29 -2.31 13.82 4.08
N GLN A 30 -1.14 13.72 4.71
CA GLN A 30 -0.05 14.68 4.58
C GLN A 30 1.07 14.16 3.66
N PRO A 31 1.85 15.04 3.00
CA PRO A 31 3.01 14.64 2.22
C PRO A 31 4.07 13.95 3.09
N ARG A 32 4.79 13.00 2.49
CA ARG A 32 5.87 12.26 3.16
C ARG A 32 7.11 12.23 2.30
N VAL A 33 8.25 12.63 2.87
CA VAL A 33 9.56 12.60 2.20
C VAL A 33 10.06 11.16 2.04
N GLY A 34 9.69 10.27 2.98
CA GLY A 34 10.21 8.91 3.04
C GLY A 34 11.57 8.81 3.73
N ASN A 35 12.19 7.63 3.64
CA ASN A 35 13.47 7.34 4.29
C ASN A 35 14.67 7.92 3.50
N ALA A 36 15.81 8.04 4.16
CA ALA A 36 17.08 8.40 3.52
C ALA A 36 17.52 7.31 2.51
N PRO A 37 18.15 7.68 1.39
CA PRO A 37 18.75 6.73 0.47
C PRO A 37 20.01 6.06 1.08
N PRO A 38 20.43 4.88 0.55
CA PRO A 38 19.79 4.06 -0.48
C PRO A 38 18.45 3.45 -0.02
N ARG A 39 17.45 3.48 -0.92
CA ARG A 39 16.07 3.01 -0.62
C ARG A 39 15.76 1.64 -1.18
N VAL A 40 16.63 1.13 -2.03
CA VAL A 40 16.48 -0.16 -2.73
C VAL A 40 17.82 -0.88 -2.74
N ALA A 41 17.78 -2.19 -2.51
CA ALA A 41 18.93 -3.07 -2.65
C ALA A 41 18.51 -4.42 -3.20
N GLU A 42 19.19 -4.90 -4.21
CA GLU A 42 18.95 -6.23 -4.77
C GLU A 42 19.63 -7.31 -3.94
N PHE A 43 19.01 -8.49 -3.89
CA PHE A 43 19.63 -9.71 -3.40
C PHE A 43 19.25 -10.89 -4.29
N ARG A 44 19.92 -12.03 -4.12
CA ARG A 44 19.63 -13.21 -4.94
C ARG A 44 18.18 -13.68 -4.73
N GLY A 45 17.36 -13.53 -5.77
CA GLY A 45 15.95 -13.94 -5.78
C GLY A 45 14.96 -12.87 -5.32
N GLY A 46 15.39 -11.60 -5.20
CA GLY A 46 14.46 -10.53 -4.85
C GLY A 46 15.09 -9.16 -4.66
N MET A 47 14.30 -8.30 -4.07
CA MET A 47 14.67 -6.92 -3.80
C MET A 47 14.26 -6.52 -2.38
N LEU A 48 15.11 -5.80 -1.70
CA LEU A 48 14.83 -5.15 -0.42
C LEU A 48 14.55 -3.68 -0.68
N ASN A 49 13.48 -3.14 -0.10
CA ASN A 49 13.16 -1.73 -0.20
C ASN A 49 12.87 -1.10 1.17
N SER A 50 13.20 0.17 1.29
CA SER A 50 12.86 1.01 2.44
C SER A 50 12.50 2.41 1.95
N VAL A 51 11.41 2.52 1.19
CA VAL A 51 10.96 3.81 0.61
C VAL A 51 10.39 4.74 1.67
N GLY A 52 9.80 4.20 2.74
CA GLY A 52 9.23 4.99 3.83
C GLY A 52 7.94 5.71 3.47
N LEU A 53 7.15 5.13 2.57
CA LEU A 53 5.85 5.66 2.12
C LEU A 53 5.94 7.07 1.50
N ALA A 54 7.08 7.40 0.87
CA ALA A 54 7.26 8.70 0.19
C ALA A 54 6.13 8.94 -0.81
N ASN A 55 5.39 10.03 -0.63
CA ASN A 55 4.26 10.41 -1.50
C ASN A 55 3.94 11.90 -1.30
N PRO A 56 3.30 12.57 -2.27
CA PRO A 56 3.04 14.00 -2.22
C PRO A 56 1.83 14.42 -1.36
N GLY A 57 1.14 13.44 -0.74
CA GLY A 57 -0.06 13.69 0.06
C GLY A 57 -1.35 13.84 -0.74
N LEU A 58 -2.48 13.78 -0.02
CA LEU A 58 -3.83 13.78 -0.59
C LEU A 58 -4.09 14.98 -1.52
N ALA A 59 -3.77 16.19 -1.10
CA ALA A 59 -4.08 17.40 -1.87
C ALA A 59 -3.45 17.34 -3.27
N HIS A 60 -2.15 17.08 -3.36
CA HIS A 60 -1.45 16.99 -4.64
C HIS A 60 -1.95 15.81 -5.49
N VAL A 61 -2.20 14.65 -4.86
CA VAL A 61 -2.71 13.48 -5.58
C VAL A 61 -4.08 13.78 -6.19
N ARG A 62 -4.97 14.42 -5.45
CA ARG A 62 -6.29 14.82 -5.93
C ARG A 62 -6.22 15.83 -7.08
N GLU A 63 -5.35 16.84 -6.98
CA GLU A 63 -5.29 17.96 -7.91
C GLU A 63 -4.47 17.65 -9.18
N ALA A 64 -3.45 16.81 -9.09
CA ALA A 64 -2.51 16.58 -10.17
C ALA A 64 -2.43 15.13 -10.65
N GLU A 65 -2.23 14.17 -9.73
CA GLU A 65 -1.92 12.80 -10.13
C GLU A 65 -3.16 12.03 -10.61
N MET A 66 -4.26 12.12 -9.87
CA MET A 66 -5.49 11.41 -10.23
C MET A 66 -6.12 11.93 -11.53
N PRO A 67 -6.28 13.25 -11.76
CA PRO A 67 -6.79 13.74 -13.04
C PRO A 67 -5.93 13.32 -14.23
N TRP A 68 -4.61 13.32 -14.07
CA TRP A 68 -3.70 12.87 -15.12
C TRP A 68 -3.89 11.37 -15.41
N LEU A 69 -3.87 10.51 -14.38
CA LEU A 69 -4.01 9.06 -14.54
C LEU A 69 -5.35 8.68 -15.14
N LEU A 70 -6.45 9.19 -14.56
CA LEU A 70 -7.81 8.90 -15.00
C LEU A 70 -8.08 9.42 -16.41
N GLY A 71 -7.46 10.52 -16.82
CA GLY A 71 -7.53 11.03 -18.19
C GLY A 71 -6.86 10.13 -19.23
N ARG A 72 -5.91 9.28 -18.82
CA ARG A 72 -5.17 8.35 -19.69
C ARG A 72 -5.84 7.00 -19.88
N LEU A 73 -6.66 6.58 -18.92
CA LEU A 73 -7.23 5.24 -18.89
C LEU A 73 -8.68 5.24 -19.39
N ARG A 74 -9.04 4.22 -20.18
CA ARG A 74 -10.40 3.96 -20.68
C ARG A 74 -10.91 2.60 -20.19
N ALA A 75 -10.05 1.58 -20.19
CA ALA A 75 -10.39 0.20 -19.85
C ALA A 75 -9.75 -0.25 -18.54
N ALA A 76 -8.49 0.13 -18.28
CA ALA A 76 -7.77 -0.28 -17.09
C ALA A 76 -8.40 0.28 -15.80
N ARG A 77 -8.53 -0.57 -14.80
CA ARG A 77 -9.12 -0.21 -13.50
C ARG A 77 -8.09 0.48 -12.60
N VAL A 78 -8.53 1.48 -11.84
CA VAL A 78 -7.65 2.20 -10.90
C VAL A 78 -8.04 1.85 -9.47
N LEU A 79 -7.08 1.27 -8.74
CA LEU A 79 -7.18 1.06 -7.31
C LEU A 79 -6.24 2.05 -6.62
N VAL A 80 -6.77 2.87 -5.72
CA VAL A 80 -5.94 3.80 -4.95
C VAL A 80 -5.45 3.12 -3.68
N ASN A 81 -4.13 3.00 -3.52
CA ASN A 81 -3.55 2.52 -2.27
C ASN A 81 -3.59 3.65 -1.23
N VAL A 82 -4.19 3.37 -0.09
CA VAL A 82 -4.41 4.33 1.00
C VAL A 82 -3.61 3.94 2.22
N VAL A 83 -2.98 4.91 2.85
CA VAL A 83 -2.23 4.75 4.08
C VAL A 83 -2.59 5.84 5.09
N GLY A 84 -2.68 5.47 6.35
CA GLY A 84 -2.89 6.38 7.49
C GLY A 84 -2.12 5.90 8.71
N PHE A 85 -1.97 6.79 9.68
CA PHE A 85 -1.34 6.52 10.99
C PHE A 85 -2.38 6.55 12.13
N THR A 86 -3.61 6.89 11.76
CA THR A 86 -4.81 6.80 12.61
C THR A 86 -5.99 6.31 11.74
N LEU A 87 -7.04 5.82 12.39
CA LEU A 87 -8.28 5.42 11.71
C LEU A 87 -8.86 6.56 10.86
N GLU A 88 -8.82 7.78 11.40
CA GLU A 88 -9.40 8.95 10.75
C GLU A 88 -8.61 9.37 9.52
N GLU A 89 -7.29 9.21 9.50
CA GLU A 89 -6.48 9.51 8.32
C GLU A 89 -6.81 8.60 7.14
N TYR A 90 -7.04 7.28 7.36
CA TYR A 90 -7.49 6.38 6.30
C TYR A 90 -8.82 6.85 5.70
N ALA A 91 -9.79 7.17 6.56
CA ALA A 91 -11.09 7.64 6.12
C ALA A 91 -11.00 8.99 5.39
N ALA A 92 -10.23 9.94 5.92
CA ALA A 92 -10.08 11.27 5.31
C ALA A 92 -9.44 11.21 3.92
N VAL A 93 -8.48 10.31 3.68
CA VAL A 93 -7.91 10.10 2.34
C VAL A 93 -8.96 9.59 1.36
N ILE A 94 -9.78 8.63 1.79
CA ILE A 94 -10.87 8.09 0.95
C ILE A 94 -11.91 9.18 0.69
N GLU A 95 -12.42 9.87 1.71
CA GLU A 95 -13.38 10.97 1.58
C GLU A 95 -12.90 12.04 0.60
N GLY A 96 -11.61 12.37 0.67
CA GLY A 96 -11.00 13.36 -0.22
C GLY A 96 -10.84 12.92 -1.68
N LEU A 97 -11.09 11.65 -2.02
CA LEU A 97 -10.95 11.11 -3.38
C LEU A 97 -12.24 10.47 -3.90
N ASP A 98 -13.23 10.19 -3.06
CA ASP A 98 -14.37 9.32 -3.42
C ASP A 98 -15.34 9.95 -4.41
N ASP A 99 -15.30 11.26 -4.58
CA ASP A 99 -16.06 12.02 -5.59
C ASP A 99 -15.41 12.01 -6.98
N LEU A 100 -14.16 11.51 -7.11
CA LEU A 100 -13.49 11.43 -8.40
C LEU A 100 -14.01 10.22 -9.20
N ASP A 101 -14.57 10.49 -10.38
CA ASP A 101 -14.98 9.45 -11.30
C ASP A 101 -13.76 8.69 -11.84
N GLY A 102 -13.91 7.36 -12.02
CA GLY A 102 -12.86 6.49 -12.57
C GLY A 102 -12.02 5.76 -11.52
N ILE A 103 -12.07 6.11 -10.24
CA ILE A 103 -11.54 5.27 -9.18
C ILE A 103 -12.44 4.05 -9.02
N THR A 104 -11.85 2.85 -9.15
CA THR A 104 -12.59 1.58 -9.07
C THR A 104 -12.69 1.07 -7.63
N ALA A 105 -11.61 1.15 -6.87
CA ALA A 105 -11.52 0.60 -5.51
C ALA A 105 -10.43 1.29 -4.70
N TYR A 106 -10.41 1.04 -3.39
CA TYR A 106 -9.33 1.44 -2.49
C TYR A 106 -8.62 0.22 -1.92
N GLU A 107 -7.28 0.22 -1.94
CA GLU A 107 -6.45 -0.77 -1.26
C GLU A 107 -5.94 -0.16 0.05
N LEU A 108 -6.38 -0.67 1.18
CA LEU A 108 -5.96 -0.23 2.51
C LEU A 108 -4.62 -0.87 2.88
N ASN A 109 -3.57 -0.09 2.96
CA ASN A 109 -2.24 -0.55 3.37
C ASN A 109 -2.16 -0.61 4.90
N LEU A 110 -2.43 -1.78 5.46
CA LEU A 110 -2.52 -1.98 6.91
C LEU A 110 -1.15 -2.21 7.59
N SER A 111 -0.06 -2.29 6.83
CA SER A 111 1.30 -2.48 7.38
C SER A 111 1.93 -1.19 7.91
N CYS A 112 1.14 -0.19 8.28
CA CYS A 112 1.65 1.03 8.91
C CYS A 112 1.68 0.89 10.43
N PRO A 113 2.68 1.50 11.10
CA PRO A 113 2.73 1.48 12.54
C PRO A 113 1.57 2.27 13.15
N ASN A 114 0.88 1.65 14.10
CA ASN A 114 -0.11 2.32 14.94
C ASN A 114 0.62 3.19 15.97
N THR A 115 0.63 4.49 15.77
CA THR A 115 1.31 5.42 16.67
C THR A 115 0.67 5.46 18.07
N ALA A 116 -0.63 5.21 18.16
CA ALA A 116 -1.35 5.15 19.45
C ALA A 116 -1.05 3.85 20.23
N ALA A 117 -0.68 2.76 19.54
CA ALA A 117 -0.35 1.46 20.16
C ALA A 117 1.16 1.17 20.19
N GLY A 118 2.01 2.19 20.33
CA GLY A 118 3.45 2.01 20.49
C GLY A 118 4.20 1.56 19.23
N GLY A 119 3.64 1.78 18.03
CA GLY A 119 4.33 1.50 16.77
C GLY A 119 4.12 0.07 16.22
N ILE A 120 3.25 -0.72 16.83
CA ILE A 120 2.84 -2.03 16.27
C ILE A 120 2.07 -1.78 14.97
N GLU A 121 2.32 -2.60 13.94
CA GLU A 121 1.57 -2.49 12.67
C GLU A 121 0.06 -2.67 12.93
N PHE A 122 -0.78 -1.82 12.33
CA PHE A 122 -2.23 -2.00 12.41
C PHE A 122 -2.67 -3.38 11.93
N GLY A 123 -2.02 -3.90 10.89
CA GLY A 123 -2.29 -5.21 10.33
C GLY A 123 -1.96 -6.40 11.25
N ALA A 124 -1.24 -6.18 12.35
CA ALA A 124 -0.90 -7.25 13.30
C ALA A 124 -1.99 -7.47 14.36
N ASP A 125 -2.94 -6.54 14.51
CA ASP A 125 -4.02 -6.62 15.49
C ASP A 125 -5.39 -6.71 14.80
N PRO A 126 -6.15 -7.82 15.00
CA PRO A 126 -7.47 -8.01 14.41
C PRO A 126 -8.47 -6.89 14.74
N ALA A 127 -8.42 -6.33 15.95
CA ALA A 127 -9.32 -5.26 16.36
C ALA A 127 -9.03 -3.96 15.59
N SER A 128 -7.76 -3.64 15.39
CA SER A 128 -7.31 -2.49 14.59
C SER A 128 -7.71 -2.64 13.12
N VAL A 129 -7.49 -3.83 12.53
CA VAL A 129 -7.91 -4.13 11.14
C VAL A 129 -9.41 -3.93 10.98
N SER A 130 -10.20 -4.53 11.87
CA SER A 130 -11.66 -4.40 11.85
C SER A 130 -12.11 -2.94 11.98
N ALA A 131 -11.53 -2.19 12.93
CA ALA A 131 -11.89 -0.79 13.16
C ALA A 131 -11.58 0.11 11.95
N ILE A 132 -10.39 -0.04 11.32
CA ILE A 132 -10.00 0.73 10.13
C ILE A 132 -10.97 0.44 8.98
N ILE A 133 -11.21 -0.83 8.67
CA ILE A 133 -12.08 -1.22 7.56
C ILE A 133 -13.50 -0.72 7.80
N ALA A 134 -14.06 -0.92 8.99
CA ALA A 134 -15.39 -0.45 9.34
C ALA A 134 -15.49 1.09 9.27
N ARG A 135 -14.43 1.82 9.66
CA ARG A 135 -14.40 3.29 9.54
C ARG A 135 -14.36 3.73 8.08
N CYS A 136 -13.52 3.08 7.25
CA CYS A 136 -13.43 3.35 5.82
C CYS A 136 -14.74 3.01 5.09
N ARG A 137 -15.41 1.91 5.44
CA ARG A 137 -16.68 1.50 4.86
C ARG A 137 -17.81 2.53 5.03
N ARG A 138 -17.74 3.35 6.08
CA ARG A 138 -18.76 4.40 6.31
C ARG A 138 -18.66 5.57 5.34
N VAL A 139 -17.50 5.75 4.72
CA VAL A 139 -17.21 6.93 3.87
C VAL A 139 -17.18 6.60 2.38
N THR A 140 -17.21 5.33 1.99
CA THR A 140 -17.27 4.93 0.58
C THR A 140 -18.15 3.71 0.36
N LYS A 141 -18.74 3.63 -0.82
CA LYS A 141 -19.42 2.42 -1.32
C LYS A 141 -18.57 1.65 -2.33
N ARG A 142 -17.40 2.19 -2.72
CA ARG A 142 -16.47 1.51 -3.63
C ARG A 142 -15.86 0.29 -2.94
N PRO A 143 -15.43 -0.73 -3.70
CA PRO A 143 -14.76 -1.89 -3.14
C PRO A 143 -13.55 -1.49 -2.28
N LEU A 144 -13.43 -2.12 -1.10
CA LEU A 144 -12.30 -2.01 -0.20
C LEU A 144 -11.49 -3.31 -0.22
N VAL A 145 -10.20 -3.20 -0.50
CA VAL A 145 -9.26 -4.31 -0.49
C VAL A 145 -8.30 -4.15 0.69
N ALA A 146 -8.26 -5.09 1.60
CA ALA A 146 -7.35 -5.07 2.73
C ALA A 146 -6.00 -5.69 2.35
N LYS A 147 -4.92 -4.89 2.35
CA LYS A 147 -3.57 -5.40 2.10
C LYS A 147 -2.93 -5.86 3.40
N LEU A 148 -2.79 -7.19 3.52
CA LEU A 148 -2.36 -7.86 4.74
C LEU A 148 -0.83 -7.90 4.88
N SER A 149 -0.38 -7.94 6.13
CA SER A 149 1.04 -8.09 6.49
C SER A 149 1.49 -9.56 6.35
N PRO A 150 2.72 -9.84 5.89
CA PRO A 150 3.26 -11.20 5.83
C PRO A 150 3.72 -11.75 7.19
N VAL A 151 3.79 -10.92 8.22
CA VAL A 151 4.29 -11.32 9.55
C VAL A 151 3.21 -11.87 10.47
N LEU A 152 2.01 -12.07 9.93
CA LEU A 152 0.89 -12.62 10.69
C LEU A 152 1.05 -14.13 10.89
N PRO A 153 0.83 -14.65 12.11
CA PRO A 153 0.82 -16.10 12.35
C PRO A 153 -0.37 -16.79 11.68
N ASP A 154 -1.47 -16.07 11.45
CA ASP A 154 -2.68 -16.56 10.80
C ASP A 154 -3.20 -15.51 9.80
N ILE A 155 -2.70 -15.58 8.56
CA ILE A 155 -3.13 -14.69 7.47
C ILE A 155 -4.57 -14.99 7.05
N ALA A 156 -4.95 -16.28 7.05
CA ALA A 156 -6.30 -16.70 6.67
C ALA A 156 -7.35 -16.19 7.66
N GLY A 157 -7.11 -16.32 8.97
CA GLY A 157 -7.96 -15.73 10.00
C GLY A 157 -8.06 -14.22 9.88
N MET A 158 -6.96 -13.53 9.58
CA MET A 158 -6.99 -12.07 9.36
C MET A 158 -7.80 -11.69 8.11
N ALA A 159 -7.76 -12.49 7.05
CA ALA A 159 -8.61 -12.27 5.87
C ALA A 159 -10.11 -12.41 6.22
N VAL A 160 -10.47 -13.34 7.10
CA VAL A 160 -11.84 -13.48 7.64
C VAL A 160 -12.24 -12.24 8.43
N VAL A 161 -11.36 -11.76 9.33
CA VAL A 161 -11.58 -10.51 10.09
C VAL A 161 -11.82 -9.33 9.15
N ALA A 162 -11.01 -9.19 8.10
CA ALA A 162 -11.15 -8.13 7.11
C ALA A 162 -12.50 -8.21 6.37
N ARG A 163 -12.90 -9.40 5.92
CA ARG A 163 -14.21 -9.63 5.29
C ARG A 163 -15.36 -9.26 6.22
N ASP A 164 -15.34 -9.73 7.47
CA ASP A 164 -16.42 -9.51 8.43
C ASP A 164 -16.53 -8.04 8.84
N ALA A 165 -15.42 -7.27 8.72
CA ALA A 165 -15.41 -5.83 8.91
C ALA A 165 -15.90 -5.03 7.69
N GLY A 166 -16.13 -5.68 6.55
CA GLY A 166 -16.68 -5.05 5.34
C GLY A 166 -15.68 -4.84 4.20
N ALA A 167 -14.54 -5.52 4.20
CA ALA A 167 -13.66 -5.57 3.02
C ALA A 167 -14.27 -6.49 1.95
N ASP A 168 -14.15 -6.08 0.68
CA ASP A 168 -14.61 -6.83 -0.48
C ASP A 168 -13.54 -7.80 -1.03
N GLY A 169 -12.28 -7.62 -0.58
CA GLY A 169 -11.18 -8.46 -1.00
C GLY A 169 -9.94 -8.25 -0.13
N VAL A 170 -8.92 -9.07 -0.39
CA VAL A 170 -7.61 -8.97 0.28
C VAL A 170 -6.49 -8.95 -0.75
N SER A 171 -5.42 -8.18 -0.46
CA SER A 171 -4.13 -8.28 -1.14
C SER A 171 -3.16 -9.05 -0.24
N VAL A 172 -2.66 -10.18 -0.70
CA VAL A 172 -1.72 -11.05 0.00
C VAL A 172 -0.40 -11.06 -0.78
N VAL A 173 0.66 -10.51 -0.22
CA VAL A 173 0.91 -9.85 1.06
C VAL A 173 1.78 -8.62 0.86
N ASN A 174 1.97 -7.81 1.90
CA ASN A 174 3.00 -6.77 1.89
C ASN A 174 4.41 -7.41 1.93
N THR A 175 5.46 -6.59 1.87
CA THR A 175 6.85 -7.06 1.90
C THR A 175 7.24 -7.65 3.28
N LEU A 176 8.05 -8.71 3.28
CA LEU A 176 8.55 -9.34 4.50
C LEU A 176 9.70 -8.51 5.08
N PRO A 177 9.70 -8.18 6.39
CA PRO A 177 10.81 -7.49 7.04
C PRO A 177 12.14 -8.21 6.79
N GLY A 178 13.16 -7.45 6.40
CA GLY A 178 14.45 -8.03 6.05
C GLY A 178 15.62 -7.05 6.23
N LEU A 179 16.81 -7.61 6.32
CA LEU A 179 18.08 -6.90 6.41
C LEU A 179 19.04 -7.49 5.38
N ALA A 180 19.67 -6.63 4.59
CA ALA A 180 20.77 -7.01 3.72
C ALA A 180 22.03 -6.25 4.12
N LEU A 181 23.12 -6.97 4.33
CA LEU A 181 24.42 -6.42 4.65
C LEU A 181 25.33 -6.48 3.42
N ASP A 182 26.27 -5.56 3.34
CA ASP A 182 27.38 -5.63 2.41
C ASP A 182 28.48 -6.62 2.93
N PRO A 183 29.57 -6.87 2.17
CA PRO A 183 30.66 -7.74 2.61
C PRO A 183 31.38 -7.27 3.89
N HIS A 184 31.21 -6.01 4.29
CA HIS A 184 31.81 -5.43 5.50
C HIS A 184 30.83 -5.44 6.68
N GLY A 185 29.63 -6.00 6.53
CA GLY A 185 28.63 -6.06 7.58
C GLY A 185 27.81 -4.78 7.75
N VAL A 186 27.87 -3.86 6.78
CA VAL A 186 27.10 -2.60 6.81
C VAL A 186 25.75 -2.78 6.15
N PRO A 187 24.64 -2.26 6.72
CA PRO A 187 23.34 -2.28 6.08
C PRO A 187 23.36 -1.61 4.69
N ARG A 188 22.77 -2.28 3.70
CA ARG A 188 22.73 -1.80 2.31
C ARG A 188 21.67 -0.72 2.07
N LEU A 189 20.74 -0.54 3.01
CA LEU A 189 19.72 0.51 2.96
C LEU A 189 20.01 1.62 3.96
N GLY A 190 19.73 2.87 3.57
CA GLY A 190 19.96 4.04 4.43
C GLY A 190 19.17 4.02 5.74
N ASN A 191 18.04 3.31 5.78
CA ASN A 191 17.25 3.09 7.00
C ASN A 191 17.70 1.86 7.82
N GLY A 192 18.74 1.17 7.40
CA GLY A 192 19.23 -0.07 8.01
C GLY A 192 18.50 -1.30 7.50
N ASN A 193 17.21 -1.40 7.72
CA ASN A 193 16.35 -2.51 7.29
C ASN A 193 15.28 -2.07 6.27
N GLY A 194 14.51 -3.02 5.74
CA GLY A 194 13.44 -2.75 4.79
C GLY A 194 12.53 -3.96 4.61
N GLY A 195 11.70 -3.90 3.57
CA GLY A 195 10.81 -4.98 3.18
C GLY A 195 11.34 -5.75 1.98
N ALA A 196 11.48 -7.07 2.12
CA ALA A 196 11.87 -7.97 1.04
C ALA A 196 10.67 -8.33 0.17
N SER A 197 10.88 -8.33 -1.14
CA SER A 197 9.93 -8.78 -2.16
C SER A 197 10.62 -9.70 -3.16
N GLY A 198 9.86 -10.62 -3.76
CA GLY A 198 10.37 -11.56 -4.75
C GLY A 198 9.61 -12.89 -4.72
N PRO A 199 10.01 -13.86 -5.58
CA PRO A 199 9.34 -15.16 -5.69
C PRO A 199 9.23 -15.95 -4.38
N ALA A 200 10.12 -15.70 -3.42
CA ALA A 200 10.09 -16.34 -2.11
C ALA A 200 8.82 -16.05 -1.28
N LEU A 201 8.08 -14.96 -1.63
CA LEU A 201 6.81 -14.61 -0.97
C LEU A 201 5.58 -15.30 -1.59
N LEU A 202 5.71 -15.95 -2.72
CA LEU A 202 4.59 -16.66 -3.37
C LEU A 202 3.86 -17.64 -2.43
N PRO A 203 4.55 -18.46 -1.61
CA PRO A 203 3.87 -19.37 -0.71
C PRO A 203 2.92 -18.70 0.29
N ALA A 204 3.22 -17.45 0.71
CA ALA A 204 2.34 -16.72 1.61
C ALA A 204 0.99 -16.32 0.99
N GLY A 205 0.89 -16.35 -0.34
CA GLY A 205 -0.35 -16.05 -1.07
C GLY A 205 -1.12 -17.29 -1.54
N VAL A 206 -0.65 -18.49 -1.22
CA VAL A 206 -1.23 -19.78 -1.68
C VAL A 206 -1.93 -20.52 -0.54
N LEU A 207 -1.87 -19.98 0.67
CA LEU A 207 -2.47 -20.58 1.87
C LEU A 207 -3.99 -20.41 1.92
#